data_15dd651ac88b597a20bbb9c7be7ad951
#
_entry.id   15dd651ac88b597a20bbb9c7be7ad951
#
_cell.length_a   1.000
_cell.length_b   1.000
_cell.length_c   1.000
_cell.angle_alpha   90.00
_cell.angle_beta   90.00
_cell.angle_gamma   90.00
#
_symmetry.space_group_name_H-M   'P 1'
#
loop_
_entity.id
_entity.type
_entity.pdbx_description
1 polymer ?
#
loop_
_entity_poly.entity_id
_entity_poly.type
_entity_poly.pdbx_seq_one_letter_code
_entity_poly.pdbx_strand_id
1 'polypeptide(L)'
;MTVLRVDTIAASGQTSENTGSVFFDGTGDYLNIPNNTQFEVGEDFTFETWIYRTSLGSLNTIYSYLTAGTTLYGLSFILTTTGIGIYGYNNGSSSYDALLTISGVVTANEWHHVAVVRSSNTWYYYIDGVLQGSGTMTSFSYSGTPTFYIGYQNDNYANSFAGYLSNYRILKGTALYTSNFTPPTTELEVTPETVLVCCHDGENIFAEKTGKIIAAYGDRSSGIHTVGESPIGITTFQPGLTRSVDVTAGPTLDGDLKFNSQNFFVLPKGTTTDRNQTGGRAVNTRGFSSGENNVIEYTTISSMGNAIDFGDLTDTYYSQAGGSDVTRGVFLGGYNGNATPDTDINVIEYITFATTGNAVDFGDTHVGRYQGAVSSPTRILSAGGNAPRVTTIDFITTKTLGSTASFGNLTESARGSFAGCCQSPTRGVICGGQNTSGTTVNDIQYVTMASEGDSVDFGDLIEAASNNAGGSASSSTRGIIFHGYDNSAVTNVISYITIATTGSNTNFGDLTEARQDGMSASSTTRGMFIGGRTPTRVNTIDYVNISSTGNAQDFGDMTGLGAQGAACSDSHGGL
;
A
#
# COMPACT_ATOMS: atom_id res chain seq x y z
N MET A 1 13.72 -6.59 29.35
CA MET A 1 13.95 -5.33 28.58
C MET A 1 13.45 -5.61 27.20
N THR A 2 12.28 -5.11 26.87
CA THR A 2 11.66 -5.38 25.57
C THR A 2 12.31 -4.45 24.56
N VAL A 3 13.12 -4.98 23.65
CA VAL A 3 13.66 -4.18 22.54
C VAL A 3 12.61 -4.16 21.44
N LEU A 4 11.92 -3.05 21.32
CA LEU A 4 11.08 -2.77 20.15
C LEU A 4 12.03 -2.39 19.01
N ARG A 5 12.24 -3.28 18.04
CA ARG A 5 13.00 -2.95 16.85
C ARG A 5 12.04 -2.36 15.81
N VAL A 6 12.18 -1.10 15.52
CA VAL A 6 11.58 -0.48 14.34
C VAL A 6 12.52 -0.78 13.18
N ASP A 7 12.08 -1.53 12.18
CA ASP A 7 12.92 -1.99 11.06
C ASP A 7 13.42 -0.89 10.14
N THR A 8 13.04 0.34 10.39
CA THR A 8 13.66 1.51 9.77
C THR A 8 13.43 2.73 10.64
N ILE A 9 14.48 3.25 11.24
CA ILE A 9 14.54 4.68 11.49
C ILE A 9 15.12 5.25 10.20
N ALA A 10 14.26 5.60 9.26
CA ALA A 10 14.68 6.41 8.14
C ALA A 10 15.17 7.74 8.70
N ALA A 11 16.44 8.05 8.49
CA ALA A 11 16.90 9.42 8.63
C ALA A 11 16.03 10.27 7.71
N SER A 12 15.50 11.36 8.22
CA SER A 12 14.60 12.28 7.53
C SER A 12 15.13 12.59 6.12
N GLY A 13 14.42 12.12 5.09
CA GLY A 13 14.72 12.40 3.71
C GLY A 13 15.02 11.20 2.80
N GLN A 14 15.05 9.97 3.30
CA GLN A 14 15.11 8.78 2.45
C GLN A 14 13.75 8.06 2.47
N THR A 15 13.20 7.84 1.29
CA THR A 15 12.18 6.82 1.07
C THR A 15 12.77 5.51 1.53
N SER A 16 12.15 4.86 2.53
CA SER A 16 12.53 3.51 2.94
C SER A 16 12.14 2.56 1.82
N GLU A 17 13.05 2.32 0.89
CA GLU A 17 12.92 1.18 -0.01
C GLU A 17 13.08 -0.07 0.85
N ASN A 18 12.13 -0.99 0.74
CA ASN A 18 12.18 -2.31 1.39
C ASN A 18 13.28 -3.13 0.73
N THR A 19 14.52 -2.87 1.10
CA THR A 19 15.65 -3.64 0.60
C THR A 19 15.73 -4.96 1.34
N GLY A 20 15.90 -6.06 0.62
CA GLY A 20 15.92 -7.39 1.19
C GLY A 20 16.61 -8.42 0.33
N SER A 21 16.55 -9.65 0.78
CA SER A 21 17.08 -10.81 0.10
C SER A 21 16.17 -12.02 0.26
N VAL A 22 16.37 -13.03 -0.59
CA VAL A 22 15.68 -14.32 -0.50
C VAL A 22 16.68 -15.35 0.00
N PHE A 23 16.30 -16.11 1.02
CA PHE A 23 17.06 -17.23 1.55
C PHE A 23 16.67 -18.53 0.85
N PHE A 24 17.67 -19.36 0.60
CA PHE A 24 17.59 -20.71 0.08
C PHE A 24 18.40 -21.63 1.00
N ASP A 25 17.84 -22.73 1.47
CA ASP A 25 18.49 -23.61 2.45
C ASP A 25 19.50 -24.61 1.85
N GLY A 26 19.52 -24.71 0.52
CA GLY A 26 20.39 -25.65 -0.20
C GLY A 26 19.75 -27.00 -0.48
N THR A 27 18.47 -27.20 -0.16
CA THR A 27 17.77 -28.47 -0.31
C THR A 27 16.41 -28.32 -0.97
N GLY A 28 16.40 -28.20 -2.32
CA GLY A 28 15.15 -28.17 -3.08
C GLY A 28 14.41 -26.84 -3.08
N ASP A 29 14.98 -25.80 -2.50
CA ASP A 29 14.46 -24.43 -2.55
C ASP A 29 14.74 -23.78 -3.88
N TYR A 30 13.71 -23.16 -4.49
CA TYR A 30 13.87 -22.38 -5.70
C TYR A 30 12.72 -21.41 -5.97
N LEU A 31 13.02 -20.40 -6.77
CA LEU A 31 12.02 -19.60 -7.47
C LEU A 31 11.98 -20.04 -8.94
N ASN A 32 10.78 -20.08 -9.55
CA ASN A 32 10.68 -20.36 -10.97
C ASN A 32 9.71 -19.46 -11.73
N ILE A 33 9.97 -19.32 -13.03
CA ILE A 33 9.10 -18.66 -14.01
C ILE A 33 8.98 -19.60 -15.22
N PRO A 34 7.81 -20.22 -15.44
CA PRO A 34 7.66 -21.19 -16.50
C PRO A 34 7.55 -20.54 -17.88
N ASN A 35 8.08 -21.24 -18.87
CA ASN A 35 7.89 -21.01 -20.33
C ASN A 35 7.94 -19.54 -20.78
N ASN A 36 9.08 -18.88 -20.58
CA ASN A 36 9.25 -17.50 -21.00
C ASN A 36 10.55 -17.31 -21.81
N THR A 37 10.43 -17.15 -23.11
CA THR A 37 11.56 -17.01 -24.06
C THR A 37 12.40 -15.75 -23.85
N GLN A 38 11.98 -14.82 -23.01
CA GLN A 38 12.80 -13.67 -22.64
C GLN A 38 14.07 -14.07 -21.89
N PHE A 39 14.10 -15.25 -21.24
CA PHE A 39 15.28 -15.77 -20.55
C PHE A 39 16.28 -16.46 -21.48
N GLU A 40 15.99 -16.60 -22.76
CA GLU A 40 16.96 -17.06 -23.74
C GLU A 40 18.10 -16.06 -23.89
N VAL A 41 19.31 -16.47 -23.60
CA VAL A 41 20.51 -15.63 -23.69
C VAL A 41 20.80 -15.35 -25.18
N GLY A 42 20.85 -14.07 -25.53
CA GLY A 42 21.25 -13.59 -26.84
C GLY A 42 22.77 -13.39 -26.99
N GLU A 43 23.18 -12.62 -28.00
CA GLU A 43 24.61 -12.28 -28.20
C GLU A 43 25.16 -11.44 -27.08
N ASP A 44 24.40 -10.41 -26.64
CA ASP A 44 24.69 -9.58 -25.49
C ASP A 44 23.70 -9.88 -24.38
N PHE A 45 24.23 -10.00 -23.16
CA PHE A 45 23.47 -10.40 -21.99
C PHE A 45 24.19 -9.98 -20.72
N THR A 46 23.44 -9.62 -19.70
CA THR A 46 23.98 -9.40 -18.35
C THR A 46 23.09 -10.07 -17.32
N PHE A 47 23.71 -10.86 -16.48
CA PHE A 47 23.17 -11.35 -15.22
C PHE A 47 23.96 -10.74 -14.08
N GLU A 48 23.30 -10.27 -13.05
CA GLU A 48 23.94 -9.79 -11.83
C GLU A 48 23.05 -9.99 -10.60
N THR A 49 23.69 -10.17 -9.45
CA THR A 49 23.02 -10.30 -8.16
C THR A 49 24.04 -10.15 -7.02
N TRP A 50 23.57 -9.75 -5.85
CA TRP A 50 24.33 -9.90 -4.62
C TRP A 50 24.10 -11.29 -4.04
N ILE A 51 25.18 -11.93 -3.58
CA ILE A 51 25.21 -13.32 -3.11
C ILE A 51 25.86 -13.39 -1.74
N TYR A 52 25.22 -14.08 -0.79
CA TYR A 52 25.81 -14.51 0.45
C TYR A 52 25.72 -16.04 0.54
N ARG A 53 26.82 -16.72 0.40
CA ARG A 53 26.88 -18.19 0.52
C ARG A 53 27.05 -18.59 1.98
N THR A 54 26.30 -19.58 2.46
CA THR A 54 26.45 -20.12 3.82
C THR A 54 27.52 -21.21 3.89
N SER A 55 27.90 -21.79 2.76
CA SER A 55 28.96 -22.79 2.68
C SER A 55 29.62 -22.86 1.30
N LEU A 56 30.85 -23.37 1.23
CA LEU A 56 31.55 -23.61 -0.04
C LEU A 56 31.47 -25.08 -0.50
N GLY A 57 30.84 -25.96 0.27
CA GLY A 57 30.94 -27.42 0.10
C GLY A 57 30.10 -28.04 -1.04
N SER A 58 29.22 -27.29 -1.69
CA SER A 58 28.30 -27.80 -2.74
C SER A 58 28.31 -26.91 -3.98
N LEU A 59 27.87 -27.48 -5.09
CA LEU A 59 27.58 -26.73 -6.31
C LEU A 59 26.34 -25.89 -6.07
N ASN A 60 26.42 -24.59 -6.34
CA ASN A 60 25.35 -23.64 -6.07
C ASN A 60 24.86 -23.03 -7.38
N THR A 61 23.70 -23.46 -7.84
CA THR A 61 23.08 -22.91 -9.05
C THR A 61 22.48 -21.54 -8.76
N ILE A 62 22.90 -20.54 -9.53
CA ILE A 62 22.40 -19.17 -9.41
C ILE A 62 21.49 -18.76 -10.59
N TYR A 63 21.62 -19.41 -11.73
CA TYR A 63 20.82 -19.21 -12.94
C TYR A 63 20.62 -20.56 -13.63
N SER A 64 19.41 -20.91 -13.98
CA SER A 64 19.13 -22.08 -14.81
C SER A 64 17.90 -21.82 -15.68
N TYR A 65 18.08 -21.94 -17.00
CA TYR A 65 16.98 -21.91 -17.97
C TYR A 65 17.09 -23.14 -18.84
N LEU A 66 16.43 -24.21 -18.39
CA LEU A 66 16.51 -25.55 -18.95
C LEU A 66 15.14 -26.17 -19.20
N THR A 67 15.08 -27.06 -20.21
CA THR A 67 13.96 -28.00 -20.30
C THR A 67 14.03 -29.02 -19.16
N ALA A 68 12.87 -29.52 -18.73
CA ALA A 68 12.79 -30.51 -17.66
C ALA A 68 13.07 -31.93 -18.17
N GLY A 69 13.59 -32.78 -17.28
CA GLY A 69 13.75 -34.22 -17.50
C GLY A 69 15.10 -34.63 -18.10
N THR A 70 15.08 -35.65 -18.99
CA THR A 70 16.30 -36.25 -19.51
C THR A 70 16.76 -35.68 -20.87
N THR A 71 15.98 -34.75 -21.43
CA THR A 71 16.24 -34.12 -22.74
C THR A 71 16.49 -32.62 -22.50
N LEU A 72 17.73 -32.28 -22.18
CA LEU A 72 18.08 -30.93 -21.75
C LEU A 72 18.50 -30.05 -22.94
N TYR A 73 17.94 -28.84 -22.96
CA TYR A 73 18.33 -27.72 -23.80
C TYR A 73 18.39 -26.47 -22.94
N GLY A 74 19.38 -25.61 -23.12
CA GLY A 74 19.48 -24.34 -22.44
C GLY A 74 20.83 -24.02 -21.82
N LEU A 75 20.81 -23.29 -20.70
CA LEU A 75 21.99 -22.73 -20.05
C LEU A 75 21.84 -22.72 -18.53
N SER A 76 22.98 -22.94 -17.83
CA SER A 76 23.01 -22.87 -16.36
C SER A 76 24.31 -22.24 -15.86
N PHE A 77 24.24 -21.41 -14.81
CA PHE A 77 25.39 -20.82 -14.12
C PHE A 77 25.48 -21.42 -12.73
N ILE A 78 26.59 -22.05 -12.40
CA ILE A 78 26.81 -22.77 -11.16
C ILE A 78 28.10 -22.29 -10.50
N LEU A 79 27.99 -21.79 -9.27
CA LEU A 79 29.14 -21.47 -8.45
C LEU A 79 29.76 -22.78 -7.91
N THR A 80 31.04 -22.88 -8.06
CA THR A 80 31.85 -24.03 -7.61
C THR A 80 32.80 -23.63 -6.44
N THR A 81 33.61 -24.55 -5.99
CA THR A 81 34.66 -24.29 -5.00
C THR A 81 35.87 -23.54 -5.57
N THR A 82 35.96 -23.39 -6.90
CA THR A 82 37.09 -22.78 -7.60
C THR A 82 36.71 -21.58 -8.47
N GLY A 83 35.41 -21.36 -8.70
CA GLY A 83 34.92 -20.28 -9.56
C GLY A 83 33.50 -20.48 -10.00
N ILE A 84 33.19 -20.16 -11.27
CA ILE A 84 31.90 -20.38 -11.89
C ILE A 84 32.02 -21.36 -13.07
N GLY A 85 31.04 -22.25 -13.18
CA GLY A 85 30.81 -23.06 -14.38
C GLY A 85 29.60 -22.55 -15.16
N ILE A 86 29.77 -22.29 -16.45
CA ILE A 86 28.71 -21.98 -17.39
C ILE A 86 28.46 -23.25 -18.21
N TYR A 87 27.31 -23.88 -18.00
CA TYR A 87 26.94 -25.17 -18.57
C TYR A 87 25.98 -24.98 -19.73
N GLY A 88 26.36 -25.41 -20.92
CA GLY A 88 25.54 -25.35 -22.12
C GLY A 88 24.98 -26.71 -22.51
N TYR A 89 23.70 -26.76 -22.89
CA TYR A 89 22.95 -27.94 -23.31
C TYR A 89 22.33 -27.67 -24.67
N ASN A 90 22.62 -28.53 -25.66
CA ASN A 90 22.16 -28.28 -27.04
C ASN A 90 21.71 -29.52 -27.84
N ASN A 91 21.88 -30.73 -27.34
CA ASN A 91 21.63 -31.95 -28.12
C ASN A 91 20.52 -32.85 -27.52
N GLY A 92 19.83 -32.38 -26.47
CA GLY A 92 18.77 -33.14 -25.82
C GLY A 92 19.27 -34.35 -25.03
N SER A 93 20.53 -34.34 -24.58
CA SER A 93 21.06 -35.35 -23.65
C SER A 93 20.82 -34.97 -22.20
N SER A 94 21.00 -35.92 -21.29
CA SER A 94 20.90 -35.71 -19.86
C SER A 94 22.16 -35.08 -19.21
N SER A 95 23.16 -34.73 -20.04
CA SER A 95 24.40 -34.08 -19.57
C SER A 95 24.67 -32.83 -20.43
N TYR A 96 25.51 -31.93 -19.90
CA TYR A 96 25.91 -30.74 -20.64
C TYR A 96 26.81 -31.10 -21.87
N ASP A 97 26.67 -30.29 -22.92
CA ASP A 97 27.48 -30.42 -24.16
C ASP A 97 28.72 -29.53 -24.11
N ALA A 98 28.66 -28.45 -23.33
CA ALA A 98 29.78 -27.54 -23.17
C ALA A 98 29.86 -27.04 -21.72
N LEU A 99 31.08 -26.86 -21.28
CA LEU A 99 31.40 -26.25 -19.96
C LEU A 99 32.49 -25.20 -20.14
N LEU A 100 32.18 -23.98 -19.78
CA LEU A 100 33.16 -22.92 -19.60
C LEU A 100 33.38 -22.71 -18.10
N THR A 101 34.59 -22.96 -17.62
CA THR A 101 34.96 -22.70 -16.23
C THR A 101 35.83 -21.45 -16.15
N ILE A 102 35.43 -20.50 -15.30
CA ILE A 102 36.21 -19.29 -14.99
C ILE A 102 36.53 -19.29 -13.51
N SER A 103 37.82 -19.12 -13.18
CA SER A 103 38.30 -19.07 -11.80
C SER A 103 37.79 -17.81 -11.11
N GLY A 104 37.69 -17.86 -9.79
CA GLY A 104 37.22 -16.76 -8.93
C GLY A 104 36.17 -17.27 -7.95
N VAL A 105 36.56 -17.39 -6.68
CA VAL A 105 35.71 -17.98 -5.64
C VAL A 105 34.87 -16.89 -4.98
N VAL A 106 33.58 -17.03 -4.97
CA VAL A 106 32.68 -16.31 -4.08
C VAL A 106 32.82 -16.94 -2.70
N THR A 107 33.46 -16.24 -1.78
CA THR A 107 33.71 -16.74 -0.42
C THR A 107 32.41 -16.92 0.35
N ALA A 108 32.42 -17.67 1.44
CA ALA A 108 31.25 -17.90 2.26
C ALA A 108 31.20 -16.94 3.45
N ASN A 109 30.01 -16.71 3.98
CA ASN A 109 29.71 -15.88 5.14
C ASN A 109 30.01 -14.38 4.97
N GLU A 110 30.00 -13.92 3.74
CA GLU A 110 30.06 -12.50 3.39
C GLU A 110 29.32 -12.22 2.08
N TRP A 111 28.88 -10.98 1.89
CA TRP A 111 28.19 -10.56 0.68
C TRP A 111 29.18 -10.24 -0.43
N HIS A 112 28.93 -10.79 -1.62
CA HIS A 112 29.63 -10.47 -2.85
C HIS A 112 28.67 -10.07 -3.95
N HIS A 113 29.02 -9.09 -4.75
CA HIS A 113 28.34 -8.82 -6.00
C HIS A 113 28.91 -9.71 -7.10
N VAL A 114 28.06 -10.47 -7.76
CA VAL A 114 28.43 -11.36 -8.87
C VAL A 114 27.76 -10.88 -10.14
N ALA A 115 28.56 -10.77 -11.22
CA ALA A 115 28.03 -10.54 -12.55
C ALA A 115 28.59 -11.52 -13.56
N VAL A 116 27.72 -12.05 -14.43
CA VAL A 116 28.05 -12.85 -15.62
C VAL A 116 27.56 -12.08 -16.82
N VAL A 117 28.49 -11.69 -17.68
CA VAL A 117 28.20 -10.87 -18.84
C VAL A 117 28.62 -11.61 -20.10
N ARG A 118 27.79 -11.59 -21.13
CA ARG A 118 28.12 -12.06 -22.47
C ARG A 118 28.14 -10.87 -23.44
N SER A 119 29.27 -10.68 -24.12
CA SER A 119 29.36 -9.74 -25.23
C SER A 119 29.81 -10.50 -26.48
N SER A 120 28.92 -10.57 -27.46
CA SER A 120 29.04 -11.44 -28.63
C SER A 120 29.21 -12.92 -28.19
N ASN A 121 30.39 -13.50 -28.36
CA ASN A 121 30.67 -14.90 -27.97
C ASN A 121 31.55 -15.01 -26.73
N THR A 122 31.96 -13.89 -26.14
CA THR A 122 32.84 -13.86 -24.97
C THR A 122 32.02 -13.68 -23.67
N TRP A 123 32.27 -14.55 -22.72
CA TRP A 123 31.69 -14.50 -21.38
C TRP A 123 32.69 -13.91 -20.41
N TYR A 124 32.25 -13.04 -19.55
CA TYR A 124 33.02 -12.37 -18.49
C TYR A 124 32.39 -12.70 -17.15
N TYR A 125 33.23 -12.94 -16.16
CA TYR A 125 32.81 -13.19 -14.80
C TYR A 125 33.45 -12.19 -13.85
N TYR A 126 32.63 -11.53 -13.05
CA TYR A 126 33.03 -10.49 -12.11
C TYR A 126 32.62 -10.87 -10.68
N ILE A 127 33.48 -10.57 -9.72
CA ILE A 127 33.18 -10.56 -8.30
C ILE A 127 33.52 -9.16 -7.77
N ASP A 128 32.60 -8.53 -7.06
CA ASP A 128 32.73 -7.17 -6.50
C ASP A 128 33.22 -6.13 -7.54
N GLY A 129 32.73 -6.27 -8.75
CA GLY A 129 33.07 -5.42 -9.88
C GLY A 129 34.46 -5.67 -10.48
N VAL A 130 35.22 -6.63 -9.97
CA VAL A 130 36.55 -6.99 -10.49
C VAL A 130 36.44 -8.19 -11.42
N LEU A 131 36.97 -8.05 -12.64
CA LEU A 131 37.02 -9.14 -13.61
C LEU A 131 37.89 -10.30 -13.10
N GLN A 132 37.27 -11.46 -12.97
CA GLN A 132 37.96 -12.70 -12.56
C GLN A 132 38.55 -13.46 -13.75
N GLY A 133 37.89 -13.35 -14.91
CA GLY A 133 38.31 -13.96 -16.15
C GLY A 133 37.26 -13.92 -17.23
N SER A 134 37.64 -14.42 -18.41
CA SER A 134 36.75 -14.51 -19.56
C SER A 134 37.02 -15.77 -20.40
N GLY A 135 36.07 -16.15 -21.22
CA GLY A 135 36.19 -17.27 -22.14
C GLY A 135 35.09 -17.29 -23.18
N THR A 136 35.19 -18.19 -24.16
CA THR A 136 34.21 -18.32 -25.23
C THR A 136 33.43 -19.62 -25.10
N MET A 137 32.11 -19.58 -25.22
CA MET A 137 31.25 -20.75 -25.29
C MET A 137 30.01 -20.41 -26.13
N THR A 138 29.71 -21.27 -27.10
CA THR A 138 28.56 -21.08 -27.99
C THR A 138 27.67 -22.34 -28.11
N SER A 139 28.05 -23.44 -27.47
CA SER A 139 27.34 -24.72 -27.55
C SER A 139 26.21 -24.81 -26.54
N PHE A 140 25.14 -24.08 -26.77
CA PHE A 140 23.84 -24.21 -26.11
C PHE A 140 22.74 -23.83 -27.11
N SER A 141 21.56 -24.37 -26.93
CA SER A 141 20.39 -24.02 -27.72
C SER A 141 19.13 -24.15 -26.90
N TYR A 142 18.05 -23.53 -27.34
CA TYR A 142 16.76 -23.58 -26.68
C TYR A 142 15.76 -24.34 -27.54
N SER A 143 15.06 -25.29 -26.96
CA SER A 143 14.03 -26.10 -27.63
C SER A 143 12.99 -26.54 -26.59
N GLY A 144 11.80 -26.85 -27.03
CA GLY A 144 10.72 -27.26 -26.11
C GLY A 144 10.17 -26.11 -25.28
N THR A 145 9.89 -26.39 -24.02
CA THR A 145 9.31 -25.45 -23.03
C THR A 145 10.23 -25.29 -21.80
N PRO A 146 11.34 -24.56 -21.91
CA PRO A 146 12.24 -24.38 -20.79
C PRO A 146 11.55 -23.60 -19.65
N THR A 147 11.97 -23.89 -18.43
CA THR A 147 11.57 -23.14 -17.24
C THR A 147 12.79 -22.43 -16.66
N PHE A 148 12.60 -21.20 -16.26
CA PHE A 148 13.63 -20.44 -15.57
C PHE A 148 13.60 -20.73 -14.08
N TYR A 149 14.76 -21.03 -13.49
CA TYR A 149 14.95 -21.31 -12.08
C TYR A 149 16.02 -20.40 -11.48
N ILE A 150 15.77 -19.90 -10.29
CA ILE A 150 16.71 -19.23 -9.41
C ILE A 150 16.95 -20.15 -8.22
N GLY A 151 18.20 -20.40 -7.90
CA GLY A 151 18.58 -21.21 -6.75
C GLY A 151 18.56 -22.73 -6.99
N TYR A 152 18.20 -23.20 -8.20
CA TYR A 152 18.04 -24.61 -8.48
C TYR A 152 18.37 -24.96 -9.94
N GLN A 153 18.91 -26.15 -10.16
CA GLN A 153 19.08 -26.73 -11.48
C GLN A 153 18.16 -27.95 -11.63
N ASN A 154 17.17 -27.83 -12.51
CA ASN A 154 16.20 -28.89 -12.77
C ASN A 154 16.75 -29.90 -13.80
N ASP A 155 17.83 -30.55 -13.44
CA ASP A 155 18.41 -31.68 -14.17
C ASP A 155 18.59 -32.89 -13.24
N ASN A 156 19.32 -33.89 -13.71
CA ASN A 156 19.58 -35.11 -12.91
C ASN A 156 20.47 -34.89 -11.69
N TYR A 157 21.10 -33.72 -11.53
CA TYR A 157 22.01 -33.40 -10.45
C TYR A 157 21.36 -32.60 -9.31
N ALA A 158 20.22 -31.92 -9.59
CA ALA A 158 19.44 -31.17 -8.61
C ALA A 158 20.29 -30.25 -7.71
N ASN A 159 21.23 -29.50 -8.31
CA ASN A 159 22.11 -28.60 -7.59
C ASN A 159 21.33 -27.41 -7.04
N SER A 160 21.24 -27.29 -5.73
CA SER A 160 20.53 -26.22 -5.03
C SER A 160 21.49 -25.17 -4.49
N PHE A 161 21.04 -23.92 -4.42
CA PHE A 161 21.79 -22.82 -3.83
C PHE A 161 21.58 -22.83 -2.30
N ALA A 162 22.65 -22.58 -1.55
CA ALA A 162 22.59 -22.44 -0.09
C ALA A 162 23.09 -21.05 0.33
N GLY A 163 22.17 -20.19 0.79
CA GLY A 163 22.48 -18.83 1.17
C GLY A 163 21.42 -17.81 0.79
N TYR A 164 21.83 -16.57 0.59
CA TYR A 164 20.94 -15.44 0.30
C TYR A 164 21.27 -14.84 -1.07
N LEU A 165 20.23 -14.48 -1.82
CA LEU A 165 20.31 -13.71 -3.07
C LEU A 165 19.57 -12.40 -2.90
N SER A 166 20.18 -11.29 -3.33
CA SER A 166 19.58 -9.97 -3.27
C SER A 166 19.79 -9.22 -4.59
N ASN A 167 18.79 -8.43 -4.99
CA ASN A 167 18.85 -7.61 -6.20
C ASN A 167 19.31 -8.40 -7.43
N TYR A 168 18.52 -9.39 -7.78
CA TYR A 168 18.74 -10.29 -8.90
C TYR A 168 18.21 -9.66 -10.18
N ARG A 169 19.09 -9.35 -11.15
CA ARG A 169 18.72 -8.71 -12.40
C ARG A 169 19.23 -9.48 -13.63
N ILE A 170 18.41 -9.50 -14.66
CA ILE A 170 18.75 -10.01 -15.99
C ILE A 170 18.46 -8.93 -17.04
N LEU A 171 19.46 -8.64 -17.87
CA LEU A 171 19.34 -7.80 -19.07
C LEU A 171 19.57 -8.65 -20.32
N LYS A 172 18.73 -8.50 -21.35
CA LYS A 172 18.86 -9.15 -22.65
C LYS A 172 19.15 -8.09 -23.73
N GLY A 173 20.16 -8.35 -24.57
CA GLY A 173 20.60 -7.42 -25.60
C GLY A 173 21.60 -6.37 -25.11
N THR A 174 22.10 -6.51 -23.87
CA THR A 174 23.05 -5.55 -23.29
C THR A 174 24.14 -6.25 -22.50
N ALA A 175 25.40 -6.03 -22.89
CA ALA A 175 26.59 -6.35 -22.14
C ALA A 175 26.97 -5.15 -21.27
N LEU A 176 26.42 -5.07 -20.06
CA LEU A 176 26.54 -3.87 -19.20
C LEU A 176 27.97 -3.64 -18.74
N TYR A 177 28.71 -4.71 -18.44
CA TYR A 177 30.06 -4.66 -17.89
C TYR A 177 31.06 -5.34 -18.84
N THR A 178 31.95 -4.57 -19.42
CA THR A 178 33.04 -5.06 -20.27
C THR A 178 34.44 -4.75 -19.71
N SER A 179 34.48 -4.11 -18.55
CA SER A 179 35.67 -3.78 -17.74
C SER A 179 35.29 -3.80 -16.26
N ASN A 180 36.28 -3.62 -15.37
CA ASN A 180 36.01 -3.48 -13.93
C ASN A 180 35.06 -2.30 -13.68
N PHE A 181 34.17 -2.47 -12.71
CA PHE A 181 33.14 -1.51 -12.32
C PHE A 181 32.97 -1.44 -10.80
N THR A 182 32.25 -0.46 -10.32
CA THR A 182 31.82 -0.41 -8.91
C THR A 182 30.44 -1.09 -8.80
N PRO A 183 30.28 -2.10 -7.94
CA PRO A 183 28.98 -2.74 -7.71
C PRO A 183 27.89 -1.74 -7.33
N PRO A 184 26.65 -1.96 -7.77
CA PRO A 184 25.52 -1.10 -7.41
C PRO A 184 25.32 -1.09 -5.89
N THR A 185 25.19 0.08 -5.30
CA THR A 185 24.88 0.29 -3.87
C THR A 185 23.44 0.74 -3.62
N THR A 186 22.68 0.90 -4.69
CA THR A 186 21.25 1.22 -4.68
C THR A 186 20.46 0.12 -5.37
N GLU A 187 19.18 0.05 -5.10
CA GLU A 187 18.28 -0.91 -5.76
C GLU A 187 18.36 -0.80 -7.28
N LEU A 188 18.36 -1.96 -7.95
CA LEU A 188 18.50 -2.03 -9.40
C LEU A 188 17.24 -1.53 -10.12
N GLU A 189 17.44 -0.62 -11.07
CA GLU A 189 16.36 -0.04 -11.86
C GLU A 189 15.97 -0.93 -13.05
N VAL A 190 14.72 -0.79 -13.50
CA VAL A 190 14.21 -1.42 -14.72
C VAL A 190 14.51 -0.52 -15.91
N THR A 191 15.22 -1.06 -16.90
CA THR A 191 15.47 -0.44 -18.21
C THR A 191 14.68 -1.18 -19.29
N PRO A 192 14.60 -0.67 -20.52
CA PRO A 192 13.93 -1.39 -21.61
C PRO A 192 14.47 -2.80 -21.90
N GLU A 193 15.74 -3.04 -21.59
CA GLU A 193 16.44 -4.31 -21.78
C GLU A 193 16.28 -5.27 -20.59
N THR A 194 15.66 -4.80 -19.50
CA THR A 194 15.49 -5.58 -18.26
C THR A 194 14.45 -6.68 -18.47
N VAL A 195 14.90 -7.92 -18.32
CA VAL A 195 14.05 -9.10 -18.36
C VAL A 195 13.48 -9.43 -17.00
N LEU A 196 14.28 -9.27 -15.93
CA LEU A 196 13.88 -9.61 -14.57
C LEU A 196 14.59 -8.72 -13.57
N VAL A 197 13.86 -8.23 -12.56
CA VAL A 197 14.40 -7.72 -11.28
C VAL A 197 13.58 -8.30 -10.16
N CYS A 198 14.21 -9.12 -9.30
CA CYS A 198 13.57 -9.74 -8.15
C CYS A 198 14.55 -9.91 -6.97
N CYS A 199 14.12 -10.58 -5.90
CA CYS A 199 14.91 -10.80 -4.69
C CYS A 199 15.40 -9.49 -4.02
N HIS A 200 14.66 -8.41 -4.17
CA HIS A 200 15.01 -7.09 -3.65
C HIS A 200 14.15 -6.66 -2.47
N ASP A 201 13.03 -7.32 -2.25
CA ASP A 201 12.07 -6.99 -1.20
C ASP A 201 12.25 -7.93 0.01
N GLY A 202 12.48 -7.36 1.18
CA GLY A 202 12.64 -8.10 2.44
C GLY A 202 11.33 -8.63 3.02
N GLU A 203 10.20 -8.37 2.37
CA GLU A 203 8.87 -8.73 2.84
C GLU A 203 8.08 -9.61 1.87
N ASN A 204 8.42 -9.56 0.59
CA ASN A 204 7.68 -10.26 -0.46
C ASN A 204 8.59 -11.06 -1.38
N ILE A 205 8.62 -12.39 -1.19
CA ILE A 205 9.40 -13.32 -2.02
C ILE A 205 9.00 -13.29 -3.51
N PHE A 206 7.77 -12.85 -3.81
CA PHE A 206 7.23 -12.74 -5.17
C PHE A 206 7.42 -11.35 -5.77
N ALA A 207 8.10 -10.42 -5.07
CA ALA A 207 8.35 -9.08 -5.56
C ALA A 207 9.20 -9.12 -6.83
N GLU A 208 8.64 -8.60 -7.91
CA GLU A 208 9.23 -8.59 -9.24
C GLU A 208 8.79 -7.32 -9.98
N LYS A 209 9.74 -6.64 -10.64
CA LYS A 209 9.50 -5.30 -11.23
C LYS A 209 9.13 -5.30 -12.70
N THR A 210 9.22 -6.44 -13.40
CA THR A 210 8.99 -6.50 -14.87
C THR A 210 7.66 -7.16 -15.26
N GLY A 211 6.79 -7.43 -14.27
CA GLY A 211 5.44 -7.97 -14.48
C GLY A 211 5.39 -9.48 -14.69
N LYS A 212 6.43 -10.23 -14.28
CA LYS A 212 6.44 -11.69 -14.34
C LYS A 212 5.86 -12.30 -13.07
N ILE A 213 5.22 -13.45 -13.22
CA ILE A 213 4.70 -14.23 -12.10
C ILE A 213 5.77 -15.22 -11.67
N ILE A 214 6.25 -15.05 -10.44
CA ILE A 214 7.20 -15.96 -9.79
C ILE A 214 6.43 -16.98 -8.97
N ALA A 215 6.80 -18.25 -9.05
CA ALA A 215 6.37 -19.27 -8.10
C ALA A 215 7.56 -19.68 -7.22
N ALA A 216 7.32 -19.91 -5.93
CA ALA A 216 8.32 -20.34 -4.96
C ALA A 216 8.06 -21.77 -4.50
N TYR A 217 9.12 -22.54 -4.34
CA TYR A 217 9.10 -23.93 -3.90
C TYR A 217 10.17 -24.15 -2.84
N GLY A 218 9.87 -24.94 -1.83
CA GLY A 218 10.76 -25.29 -0.74
C GLY A 218 10.13 -26.27 0.24
N ASP A 219 10.90 -26.82 1.15
CA ASP A 219 10.37 -27.70 2.19
C ASP A 219 9.77 -26.90 3.37
N ARG A 220 8.98 -27.59 4.22
CA ARG A 220 8.22 -26.95 5.30
C ARG A 220 9.02 -26.62 6.55
N SER A 221 10.24 -27.10 6.68
CA SER A 221 11.01 -27.01 7.94
C SER A 221 12.02 -25.87 7.95
N SER A 222 12.51 -25.48 6.77
CA SER A 222 13.52 -24.43 6.58
C SER A 222 13.33 -23.63 5.30
N GLY A 223 12.16 -23.74 4.68
CA GLY A 223 11.83 -23.33 3.32
C GLY A 223 12.20 -21.92 2.91
N ILE A 224 12.14 -21.69 1.61
CA ILE A 224 12.43 -20.41 0.97
C ILE A 224 11.65 -19.25 1.61
N HIS A 225 12.35 -18.22 2.07
CA HIS A 225 11.75 -17.05 2.70
C HIS A 225 12.53 -15.78 2.40
N THR A 226 11.91 -14.63 2.66
CA THR A 226 12.57 -13.33 2.53
C THR A 226 13.28 -12.94 3.82
N VAL A 227 14.34 -12.15 3.68
CA VAL A 227 15.10 -11.58 4.77
C VAL A 227 15.21 -10.08 4.54
N GLY A 228 14.91 -9.29 5.56
CA GLY A 228 14.96 -7.82 5.52
C GLY A 228 16.39 -7.25 5.45
N GLU A 229 17.38 -8.07 5.09
CA GLU A 229 18.78 -7.71 5.03
C GLU A 229 19.32 -7.83 3.61
N SER A 230 20.01 -6.80 3.17
CA SER A 230 20.60 -6.70 1.85
C SER A 230 21.89 -5.88 1.94
N PRO A 231 22.89 -6.14 1.11
CA PRO A 231 24.08 -5.28 1.03
C PRO A 231 23.76 -3.89 0.46
N ILE A 232 22.56 -3.71 -0.11
CA ILE A 232 22.10 -2.44 -0.66
C ILE A 232 21.29 -1.67 0.38
N GLY A 233 21.67 -0.42 0.64
CA GLY A 233 20.96 0.47 1.56
C GLY A 233 21.20 0.23 3.05
N ILE A 234 22.01 -0.76 3.45
CA ILE A 234 22.38 -1.05 4.84
C ILE A 234 23.89 -0.92 5.00
N THR A 235 24.32 -0.16 6.00
CA THR A 235 25.77 0.04 6.28
C THR A 235 26.39 -1.08 7.12
N THR A 236 25.58 -1.96 7.71
CA THR A 236 26.06 -3.09 8.52
C THR A 236 25.15 -4.29 8.35
N PHE A 237 25.67 -5.36 7.76
CA PHE A 237 25.01 -6.65 7.68
C PHE A 237 25.23 -7.46 8.96
N GLN A 238 24.18 -7.94 9.57
CA GLN A 238 24.25 -8.91 10.68
C GLN A 238 23.52 -10.19 10.26
N PRO A 239 24.26 -11.25 9.84
CA PRO A 239 23.66 -12.54 9.53
C PRO A 239 22.97 -13.12 10.76
N GLY A 240 21.76 -13.63 10.57
CA GLY A 240 20.98 -14.28 11.62
C GLY A 240 19.79 -13.48 12.15
N LEU A 241 19.53 -12.28 11.63
CA LEU A 241 18.29 -11.56 11.87
C LEU A 241 17.29 -11.89 10.75
N THR A 242 16.72 -13.06 10.79
CA THR A 242 15.73 -13.50 9.80
C THR A 242 14.35 -12.99 10.14
N ARG A 243 13.73 -12.33 9.17
CA ARG A 243 12.31 -12.10 9.12
C ARG A 243 11.71 -13.23 8.30
N SER A 244 11.29 -14.31 8.94
CA SER A 244 10.68 -15.42 8.22
C SER A 244 9.24 -15.09 7.86
N VAL A 245 8.93 -15.05 6.57
CA VAL A 245 7.57 -15.24 6.09
C VAL A 245 7.39 -16.72 5.84
N ASP A 246 6.59 -17.38 6.64
CA ASP A 246 6.21 -18.77 6.40
C ASP A 246 5.28 -18.82 5.17
N VAL A 247 5.84 -19.21 4.04
CA VAL A 247 5.11 -19.30 2.75
C VAL A 247 4.06 -20.41 2.78
N THR A 248 4.13 -21.32 3.76
CA THR A 248 3.20 -22.45 3.89
C THR A 248 2.00 -22.14 4.77
N ALA A 249 2.08 -21.10 5.58
CA ALA A 249 0.92 -20.55 6.24
C ALA A 249 0.32 -19.50 5.31
N GLY A 250 -0.82 -19.77 4.72
CA GLY A 250 -1.66 -18.71 4.16
C GLY A 250 -1.80 -17.59 5.21
N PRO A 251 -2.22 -16.37 4.83
CA PRO A 251 -2.33 -15.28 5.78
C PRO A 251 -3.18 -15.74 6.96
N THR A 252 -2.52 -16.12 8.04
CA THR A 252 -3.19 -16.33 9.31
C THR A 252 -3.54 -14.94 9.80
N LEU A 253 -4.79 -14.58 9.62
CA LEU A 253 -5.44 -13.36 10.09
C LEU A 253 -5.61 -13.33 11.62
N ASP A 254 -4.71 -13.95 12.35
CA ASP A 254 -4.70 -13.86 13.79
C ASP A 254 -3.92 -12.62 14.16
N GLY A 255 -4.61 -11.59 14.62
CA GLY A 255 -4.02 -10.40 15.21
C GLY A 255 -3.15 -10.69 16.45
N ASP A 256 -2.67 -11.90 16.60
CA ASP A 256 -1.85 -12.36 17.69
C ASP A 256 -0.38 -11.97 17.48
N LEU A 257 0.18 -11.40 18.51
CA LEU A 257 1.60 -11.14 18.66
C LEU A 257 2.35 -12.48 18.68
N LYS A 258 3.09 -12.79 17.61
CA LYS A 258 3.92 -14.00 17.57
C LYS A 258 5.35 -13.68 17.97
N PHE A 259 5.86 -14.42 18.93
CA PHE A 259 7.29 -14.44 19.24
C PHE A 259 7.90 -15.60 18.45
N ASN A 260 8.93 -15.32 17.65
CA ASN A 260 9.72 -16.39 17.07
C ASN A 260 10.62 -17.05 18.13
N SER A 261 11.26 -18.15 17.78
CA SER A 261 12.17 -18.90 18.66
C SER A 261 13.39 -18.11 19.19
N GLN A 262 13.54 -16.85 18.76
CA GLN A 262 14.63 -15.94 19.15
C GLN A 262 14.14 -14.76 19.99
N ASN A 263 12.90 -14.81 20.51
CA ASN A 263 12.28 -13.77 21.34
C ASN A 263 12.08 -12.41 20.66
N PHE A 264 11.89 -12.37 19.37
CA PHE A 264 11.53 -11.16 18.65
C PHE A 264 10.01 -11.01 18.58
N PHE A 265 9.55 -9.80 18.85
CA PHE A 265 8.18 -9.40 18.67
C PHE A 265 7.95 -9.10 17.19
N VAL A 266 7.17 -9.92 16.52
CA VAL A 266 6.73 -9.64 15.15
C VAL A 266 5.42 -8.85 15.25
N LEU A 267 5.47 -7.56 14.93
CA LEU A 267 4.25 -6.81 14.70
C LEU A 267 3.52 -7.44 13.50
N PRO A 268 2.19 -7.58 13.57
CA PRO A 268 1.41 -7.93 12.40
C PRO A 268 1.80 -6.97 11.27
N LYS A 269 2.09 -7.51 10.10
CA LYS A 269 2.48 -6.67 8.97
C LYS A 269 1.36 -5.69 8.64
N GLY A 270 1.62 -4.41 8.83
CA GLY A 270 0.80 -3.37 8.26
C GLY A 270 1.10 -3.19 6.78
N THR A 271 0.75 -4.14 5.93
CA THR A 271 0.56 -3.83 4.52
C THR A 271 -0.69 -2.97 4.40
N THR A 272 -0.87 -2.26 3.30
CA THR A 272 -2.15 -1.58 3.01
C THR A 272 -3.35 -2.53 3.07
N THR A 273 -3.13 -3.83 2.94
CA THR A 273 -4.10 -4.91 3.17
C THR A 273 -4.20 -5.34 4.63
N ASP A 274 -3.12 -5.27 5.42
CA ASP A 274 -3.13 -5.59 6.84
C ASP A 274 -3.59 -4.40 7.70
N ARG A 275 -3.61 -3.20 7.15
CA ARG A 275 -4.37 -2.07 7.69
C ARG A 275 -5.87 -2.39 7.76
N ASN A 276 -6.30 -3.38 7.00
CA ASN A 276 -7.65 -3.93 6.96
C ASN A 276 -7.78 -5.26 7.71
N GLN A 277 -7.27 -5.38 8.91
CA GLN A 277 -7.62 -6.52 9.80
C GLN A 277 -9.13 -6.62 10.00
N THR A 278 -9.84 -5.53 9.79
CA THR A 278 -11.29 -5.43 9.82
C THR A 278 -11.96 -5.62 8.45
N GLY A 279 -11.20 -5.83 7.36
CA GLY A 279 -11.71 -5.82 5.98
C GLY A 279 -12.02 -4.41 5.47
N GLY A 280 -11.44 -3.38 6.11
CA GLY A 280 -11.83 -1.98 5.97
C GLY A 280 -13.13 -1.71 6.71
N ARG A 281 -13.04 -1.18 7.93
CA ARG A 281 -14.21 -0.83 8.72
C ARG A 281 -14.60 0.62 8.47
N ALA A 282 -15.77 0.85 7.89
CA ALA A 282 -16.43 2.15 7.90
C ALA A 282 -17.30 2.23 9.15
N VAL A 283 -17.11 3.25 9.95
CA VAL A 283 -17.89 3.53 11.15
C VAL A 283 -18.63 4.84 10.94
N ASN A 284 -19.91 4.87 11.28
CA ASN A 284 -20.75 6.06 11.19
C ASN A 284 -21.58 6.23 12.47
N THR A 285 -21.85 7.48 12.81
CA THR A 285 -22.88 7.81 13.78
C THR A 285 -24.23 7.91 13.07
N ARG A 286 -25.33 7.61 13.76
CA ARG A 286 -26.66 7.70 13.15
C ARG A 286 -27.11 9.14 12.93
N GLY A 287 -26.54 10.08 13.69
CA GLY A 287 -26.86 11.49 13.62
C GLY A 287 -28.31 11.79 14.00
N PHE A 288 -28.96 12.73 13.30
CA PHE A 288 -30.32 13.08 13.58
C PHE A 288 -31.27 11.97 13.16
N SER A 289 -31.93 11.31 14.11
CA SER A 289 -32.92 10.25 13.86
C SER A 289 -34.16 10.43 14.73
N SER A 290 -35.21 9.69 14.46
CA SER A 290 -36.44 9.70 15.27
C SER A 290 -36.37 8.69 16.43
N GLY A 291 -35.28 8.66 17.18
CA GLY A 291 -35.08 7.67 18.22
C GLY A 291 -33.72 7.82 18.90
N GLU A 292 -33.01 6.73 19.06
CA GLU A 292 -31.67 6.72 19.59
C GLU A 292 -30.69 7.41 18.63
N ASN A 293 -30.18 8.58 19.03
CA ASN A 293 -29.31 9.42 18.19
C ASN A 293 -27.84 9.30 18.57
N ASN A 294 -27.49 8.56 19.63
CA ASN A 294 -26.13 8.33 20.06
C ASN A 294 -25.49 7.07 19.47
N VAL A 295 -26.21 6.31 18.65
CA VAL A 295 -25.76 5.03 18.10
C VAL A 295 -24.60 5.21 17.14
N ILE A 296 -23.57 4.40 17.31
CA ILE A 296 -22.44 4.21 16.38
C ILE A 296 -22.61 2.86 15.72
N GLU A 297 -22.50 2.81 14.40
CA GLU A 297 -22.63 1.60 13.59
C GLU A 297 -21.41 1.40 12.73
N TYR A 298 -21.17 0.18 12.27
CA TYR A 298 -20.11 -0.09 11.32
C TYR A 298 -20.52 -1.06 10.21
N THR A 299 -19.85 -0.93 9.08
CA THR A 299 -19.89 -1.89 7.97
C THR A 299 -18.47 -2.33 7.61
N THR A 300 -18.33 -3.54 7.09
CA THR A 300 -17.06 -4.03 6.52
C THR A 300 -17.03 -3.68 5.03
N ILE A 301 -16.16 -2.75 4.61
CA ILE A 301 -16.17 -2.19 3.25
C ILE A 301 -15.87 -3.25 2.17
N SER A 302 -15.04 -4.25 2.49
CA SER A 302 -14.69 -5.32 1.55
C SER A 302 -15.82 -6.29 1.25
N SER A 303 -16.81 -6.41 2.14
CA SER A 303 -17.97 -7.29 1.98
C SER A 303 -19.26 -6.48 2.02
N MET A 304 -20.16 -6.71 1.06
CA MET A 304 -21.49 -6.10 1.08
C MET A 304 -22.32 -6.60 2.25
N GLY A 305 -23.24 -5.79 2.75
CA GLY A 305 -24.17 -6.15 3.82
C GLY A 305 -24.53 -4.98 4.72
N ASN A 306 -25.49 -5.21 5.59
CA ASN A 306 -26.03 -4.20 6.48
C ASN A 306 -25.02 -3.80 7.58
N ALA A 307 -25.19 -2.61 8.11
CA ALA A 307 -24.45 -2.13 9.25
C ALA A 307 -24.75 -2.98 10.51
N ILE A 308 -23.81 -3.01 11.42
CA ILE A 308 -23.88 -3.69 12.70
C ILE A 308 -23.60 -2.66 13.78
N ASP A 309 -24.23 -2.83 14.94
CA ASP A 309 -23.99 -2.00 16.11
C ASP A 309 -22.50 -2.03 16.52
N PHE A 310 -21.94 -0.85 16.77
CA PHE A 310 -20.57 -0.68 17.24
C PHE A 310 -20.53 -0.30 18.73
N GLY A 311 -21.44 0.56 19.17
CA GLY A 311 -21.53 1.17 20.48
C GLY A 311 -22.21 2.53 20.41
N ASP A 312 -21.96 3.38 21.41
CA ASP A 312 -22.63 4.67 21.55
C ASP A 312 -21.67 5.84 21.69
N LEU A 313 -22.07 7.01 21.19
CA LEU A 313 -21.51 8.31 21.61
C LEU A 313 -21.83 8.57 23.09
N THR A 314 -21.10 9.49 23.71
CA THR A 314 -21.34 9.85 25.13
C THR A 314 -22.67 10.56 25.36
N ASP A 315 -23.22 11.21 24.34
CA ASP A 315 -24.55 11.82 24.33
C ASP A 315 -25.13 11.83 22.91
N THR A 316 -26.31 12.40 22.74
CA THR A 316 -27.00 12.52 21.45
C THR A 316 -26.43 13.68 20.64
N TYR A 317 -25.56 13.36 19.68
CA TYR A 317 -24.91 14.35 18.82
C TYR A 317 -25.24 14.16 17.35
N TYR A 318 -25.33 15.28 16.61
CA TYR A 318 -25.48 15.28 15.16
C TYR A 318 -24.74 16.46 14.51
N SER A 319 -24.62 16.45 13.19
CA SER A 319 -23.83 17.42 12.40
C SER A 319 -22.34 17.48 12.80
N GLN A 320 -21.82 16.35 13.23
CA GLN A 320 -20.41 16.17 13.53
C GLN A 320 -19.59 16.00 12.25
N ALA A 321 -18.30 16.30 12.32
CA ALA A 321 -17.32 15.88 11.32
C ALA A 321 -16.64 14.57 11.74
N GLY A 322 -16.29 13.73 10.75
CA GLY A 322 -15.61 12.45 10.98
C GLY A 322 -14.23 12.40 10.33
N GLY A 323 -13.25 11.95 11.09
CA GLY A 323 -11.90 11.74 10.62
C GLY A 323 -11.24 10.55 11.32
N SER A 324 -10.13 10.06 10.81
CA SER A 324 -9.50 8.86 11.37
C SER A 324 -8.03 8.69 11.02
N ASP A 325 -7.36 7.86 11.81
CA ASP A 325 -6.17 7.13 11.39
C ASP A 325 -6.51 5.63 11.28
N VAL A 326 -5.51 4.78 11.07
CA VAL A 326 -5.69 3.32 10.94
C VAL A 326 -6.22 2.63 12.21
N THR A 327 -6.22 3.29 13.36
CA THR A 327 -6.58 2.70 14.65
C THR A 327 -7.75 3.38 15.33
N ARG A 328 -7.91 4.70 15.13
CA ARG A 328 -8.91 5.51 15.77
C ARG A 328 -9.80 6.22 14.76
N GLY A 329 -11.12 6.12 14.97
CA GLY A 329 -12.11 7.00 14.40
C GLY A 329 -12.42 8.13 15.37
N VAL A 330 -12.55 9.35 14.88
CA VAL A 330 -12.75 10.55 15.71
C VAL A 330 -13.94 11.33 15.17
N PHE A 331 -14.82 11.75 16.06
CA PHE A 331 -16.00 12.57 15.79
C PHE A 331 -15.82 13.93 16.43
N LEU A 332 -16.00 15.01 15.67
CA LEU A 332 -15.65 16.37 16.08
C LEU A 332 -16.88 17.28 16.09
N GLY A 333 -17.13 17.95 17.21
CA GLY A 333 -18.15 18.97 17.37
C GLY A 333 -19.57 18.49 17.09
N GLY A 334 -20.43 19.38 16.62
CA GLY A 334 -21.82 19.09 16.27
C GLY A 334 -22.82 19.83 17.14
N TYR A 335 -24.02 19.27 17.24
CA TYR A 335 -25.10 19.73 18.11
C TYR A 335 -25.45 18.67 19.16
N ASN A 336 -25.86 19.10 20.32
CA ASN A 336 -26.53 18.26 21.30
C ASN A 336 -28.04 18.28 21.04
N GLY A 337 -28.58 17.15 20.57
CA GLY A 337 -30.01 17.01 20.27
C GLY A 337 -30.91 16.81 21.49
N ASN A 338 -30.34 16.63 22.70
CA ASN A 338 -31.09 16.59 23.97
C ASN A 338 -31.30 17.97 24.56
N ALA A 339 -30.56 18.99 24.13
CA ALA A 339 -30.75 20.36 24.58
C ALA A 339 -32.00 21.00 23.93
N THR A 340 -32.67 21.90 24.64
CA THR A 340 -33.82 22.65 24.12
C THR A 340 -33.65 24.13 24.43
N PRO A 341 -33.30 24.99 23.48
CA PRO A 341 -33.00 24.66 22.06
C PRO A 341 -31.70 23.87 21.94
N ASP A 342 -31.51 23.18 20.78
CA ASP A 342 -30.28 22.50 20.44
C ASP A 342 -29.08 23.44 20.61
N THR A 343 -28.01 22.94 21.22
CA THR A 343 -26.81 23.73 21.51
C THR A 343 -25.61 23.20 20.72
N ASP A 344 -24.77 24.14 20.27
CA ASP A 344 -23.46 23.78 19.71
C ASP A 344 -22.61 23.10 20.75
N ILE A 345 -21.89 22.08 20.35
CA ILE A 345 -20.93 21.37 21.21
C ILE A 345 -19.54 21.46 20.60
N ASN A 346 -18.55 21.49 21.47
CA ASN A 346 -17.13 21.45 21.10
C ASN A 346 -16.47 20.10 21.39
N VAL A 347 -17.21 19.12 21.82
CA VAL A 347 -16.70 17.80 22.21
C VAL A 347 -16.05 17.08 21.04
N ILE A 348 -14.90 16.49 21.25
CA ILE A 348 -14.28 15.52 20.36
C ILE A 348 -14.33 14.17 21.06
N GLU A 349 -14.84 13.17 20.36
CA GLU A 349 -14.90 11.79 20.85
C GLU A 349 -14.17 10.86 19.88
N TYR A 350 -13.66 9.75 20.39
CA TYR A 350 -13.01 8.74 19.55
C TYR A 350 -13.43 7.31 19.87
N ILE A 351 -13.32 6.46 18.87
CA ILE A 351 -13.45 5.01 18.98
C ILE A 351 -12.16 4.34 18.53
N THR A 352 -12.00 3.07 18.89
CA THR A 352 -10.92 2.21 18.37
C THR A 352 -11.51 1.22 17.40
N PHE A 353 -11.08 1.24 16.13
CA PHE A 353 -11.68 0.40 15.08
C PHE A 353 -11.62 -1.11 15.36
N ALA A 354 -10.56 -1.58 16.00
CA ALA A 354 -10.35 -3.01 16.23
C ALA A 354 -11.35 -3.64 17.23
N THR A 355 -11.90 -2.83 18.12
CA THR A 355 -12.82 -3.29 19.18
C THR A 355 -14.11 -2.49 19.17
N THR A 356 -15.27 -3.16 19.20
CA THR A 356 -16.56 -2.50 19.41
C THR A 356 -16.65 -1.96 20.84
N GLY A 357 -17.38 -0.87 21.02
CA GLY A 357 -17.58 -0.22 22.32
C GLY A 357 -17.90 1.26 22.16
N ASN A 358 -18.25 1.89 23.26
CA ASN A 358 -18.68 3.29 23.27
C ASN A 358 -17.51 4.24 22.99
N ALA A 359 -17.83 5.41 22.45
CA ALA A 359 -16.87 6.48 22.26
C ALA A 359 -16.34 7.00 23.60
N VAL A 360 -15.15 7.54 23.58
CA VAL A 360 -14.45 8.10 24.72
C VAL A 360 -14.04 9.54 24.40
N ASP A 361 -14.07 10.41 25.38
CA ASP A 361 -13.63 11.79 25.26
C ASP A 361 -12.18 11.89 24.76
N PHE A 362 -11.96 12.75 23.77
CA PHE A 362 -10.66 13.04 23.19
C PHE A 362 -10.16 14.45 23.59
N GLY A 363 -11.07 15.43 23.67
CA GLY A 363 -10.81 16.83 23.90
C GLY A 363 -11.87 17.73 23.28
N ASP A 364 -11.50 18.98 22.92
CA ASP A 364 -12.46 19.97 22.43
C ASP A 364 -12.06 20.59 21.10
N THR A 365 -13.04 20.88 20.24
CA THR A 365 -12.86 21.68 19.01
C THR A 365 -12.99 23.17 19.31
N HIS A 366 -12.41 24.00 18.44
CA HIS A 366 -12.59 25.45 18.48
C HIS A 366 -13.96 25.89 17.94
N VAL A 367 -14.51 25.17 16.94
CA VAL A 367 -15.82 25.46 16.29
C VAL A 367 -16.74 24.25 16.39
N GLY A 368 -18.01 24.50 16.67
CA GLY A 368 -18.93 23.44 17.07
C GLY A 368 -19.48 22.53 15.98
N ARG A 369 -19.79 22.96 14.71
CA ARG A 369 -20.67 22.18 13.83
C ARG A 369 -20.50 22.37 12.34
N TYR A 370 -21.01 21.40 11.55
CA TYR A 370 -21.01 21.38 10.08
C TYR A 370 -19.64 21.64 9.46
N GLN A 371 -18.62 21.18 10.11
CA GLN A 371 -17.23 21.26 9.66
C GLN A 371 -16.98 20.24 8.54
N GLY A 372 -16.04 20.54 7.63
CA GLY A 372 -15.42 19.54 6.77
C GLY A 372 -14.25 18.90 7.50
N ALA A 373 -14.04 17.60 7.34
CA ALA A 373 -12.87 16.93 7.90
C ALA A 373 -12.05 16.20 6.84
N VAL A 374 -10.72 16.28 6.97
CA VAL A 374 -9.74 15.53 6.20
C VAL A 374 -8.69 14.92 7.12
N SER A 375 -8.19 13.77 6.76
CA SER A 375 -7.33 12.98 7.64
C SER A 375 -6.06 12.51 6.93
N SER A 376 -5.01 12.37 7.71
CA SER A 376 -3.75 11.72 7.35
C SER A 376 -3.38 10.71 8.44
N PRO A 377 -2.30 9.92 8.30
CA PRO A 377 -1.89 8.95 9.33
C PRO A 377 -1.61 9.56 10.71
N THR A 378 -1.41 10.89 10.79
CA THR A 378 -1.00 11.57 12.03
C THR A 378 -1.90 12.71 12.47
N ARG A 379 -2.66 13.31 11.54
CA ARG A 379 -3.47 14.51 11.79
C ARG A 379 -4.87 14.36 11.21
N ILE A 380 -5.85 14.89 11.94
CA ILE A 380 -7.18 15.18 11.42
C ILE A 380 -7.34 16.69 11.44
N LEU A 381 -7.72 17.26 10.31
CA LEU A 381 -8.04 18.68 10.18
C LEU A 381 -9.55 18.84 10.11
N SER A 382 -10.08 19.84 10.79
CA SER A 382 -11.44 20.32 10.63
C SER A 382 -11.43 21.71 10.03
N ALA A 383 -12.26 21.95 9.01
CA ALA A 383 -12.24 23.19 8.26
C ALA A 383 -13.61 23.86 8.26
N GLY A 384 -13.62 25.19 8.42
CA GLY A 384 -14.85 25.98 8.42
C GLY A 384 -15.77 25.64 9.59
N GLY A 385 -17.06 25.73 9.34
CA GLY A 385 -18.10 25.45 10.32
C GLY A 385 -19.23 26.47 10.28
N ASN A 386 -20.30 26.19 11.00
CA ASN A 386 -21.53 26.98 10.97
C ASN A 386 -21.84 27.58 12.34
N ALA A 387 -22.46 28.78 12.37
CA ALA A 387 -22.93 29.54 13.53
C ALA A 387 -21.84 30.12 14.48
N PRO A 388 -21.05 31.09 14.04
CA PRO A 388 -21.06 31.67 12.68
C PRO A 388 -20.27 30.82 11.70
N ARG A 389 -20.49 31.02 10.38
CA ARG A 389 -19.59 30.45 9.39
C ARG A 389 -18.22 31.11 9.51
N VAL A 390 -17.18 30.29 9.53
CA VAL A 390 -15.79 30.73 9.78
C VAL A 390 -14.85 30.23 8.68
N THR A 391 -13.69 30.85 8.61
CA THR A 391 -12.60 30.41 7.72
C THR A 391 -11.61 29.48 8.39
N THR A 392 -11.66 29.35 9.71
CA THR A 392 -10.64 28.62 10.48
C THR A 392 -10.49 27.16 10.03
N ILE A 393 -9.25 26.72 9.95
CA ILE A 393 -8.86 25.32 9.85
C ILE A 393 -8.10 24.97 11.12
N ASP A 394 -8.57 23.99 11.84
CA ASP A 394 -7.95 23.49 13.07
C ASP A 394 -7.51 22.03 12.87
N PHE A 395 -6.62 21.54 13.73
CA PHE A 395 -6.19 20.15 13.66
C PHE A 395 -6.02 19.51 15.04
N ILE A 396 -6.11 18.19 15.06
CA ILE A 396 -5.66 17.34 16.16
C ILE A 396 -4.61 16.36 15.67
N THR A 397 -3.75 15.93 16.60
CA THR A 397 -2.84 14.79 16.39
C THR A 397 -3.53 13.52 16.88
N THR A 398 -3.76 12.56 15.99
CA THR A 398 -4.62 11.37 16.27
C THR A 398 -4.14 10.49 17.42
N LYS A 399 -2.85 10.50 17.74
CA LYS A 399 -2.24 9.65 18.78
C LYS A 399 -2.23 10.25 20.17
N THR A 400 -2.40 11.55 20.30
CA THR A 400 -2.40 12.26 21.59
C THR A 400 -3.76 12.90 21.83
N LEU A 401 -4.33 12.66 23.01
CA LEU A 401 -5.57 13.31 23.42
C LEU A 401 -5.34 14.80 23.65
N GLY A 402 -6.34 15.62 23.38
CA GLY A 402 -6.32 17.06 23.60
C GLY A 402 -7.17 17.82 22.60
N SER A 403 -7.34 19.11 22.88
CA SER A 403 -8.14 20.02 22.05
C SER A 403 -7.43 20.39 20.75
N THR A 404 -8.19 20.92 19.79
CA THR A 404 -7.66 21.36 18.51
C THR A 404 -6.64 22.50 18.66
N ALA A 405 -5.67 22.52 17.76
CA ALA A 405 -4.75 23.64 17.55
C ALA A 405 -5.03 24.28 16.18
N SER A 406 -4.70 25.56 16.03
CA SER A 406 -4.89 26.28 14.78
C SER A 406 -3.96 25.75 13.70
N PHE A 407 -4.49 25.50 12.50
CA PHE A 407 -3.74 25.07 11.32
C PHE A 407 -3.57 26.22 10.32
N GLY A 408 -4.63 26.97 10.04
CA GLY A 408 -4.69 28.04 9.07
C GLY A 408 -6.13 28.46 8.78
N ASN A 409 -6.39 29.01 7.58
CA ASN A 409 -7.71 29.48 7.17
C ASN A 409 -8.06 29.03 5.75
N LEU A 410 -9.36 28.91 5.48
CA LEU A 410 -9.90 28.90 4.14
C LEU A 410 -9.67 30.28 3.50
N THR A 411 -9.17 30.33 2.26
CA THR A 411 -8.80 31.60 1.62
C THR A 411 -9.96 32.27 0.88
N GLU A 412 -10.93 31.49 0.40
CA GLU A 412 -12.01 32.06 -0.43
C GLU A 412 -13.12 32.67 0.43
N SER A 413 -13.74 31.93 1.31
CA SER A 413 -14.81 32.44 2.16
C SER A 413 -15.05 31.60 3.40
N ALA A 414 -15.61 32.23 4.44
CA ALA A 414 -16.12 31.49 5.60
C ALA A 414 -17.26 30.59 5.18
N ARG A 415 -17.14 29.29 5.45
CA ARG A 415 -18.03 28.24 4.96
C ARG A 415 -18.36 27.18 5.99
N GLY A 416 -19.46 26.50 5.74
CA GLY A 416 -19.89 25.28 6.42
C GLY A 416 -20.80 24.45 5.53
N SER A 417 -21.30 23.33 6.03
CA SER A 417 -22.18 22.43 5.29
C SER A 417 -21.59 22.00 3.95
N PHE A 418 -20.37 21.49 3.95
CA PHE A 418 -19.62 21.16 2.73
C PHE A 418 -20.30 20.08 1.88
N ALA A 419 -19.98 20.07 0.58
CA ALA A 419 -20.41 19.02 -0.34
C ALA A 419 -19.64 17.72 -0.12
N GLY A 420 -18.41 17.82 0.36
CA GLY A 420 -17.57 16.68 0.65
C GLY A 420 -16.13 17.11 0.95
N CYS A 421 -15.37 16.18 1.43
CA CYS A 421 -13.93 16.30 1.62
C CYS A 421 -13.24 15.10 0.97
N CYS A 422 -12.02 15.29 0.52
CA CYS A 422 -11.21 14.23 -0.07
C CYS A 422 -9.78 14.33 0.46
N GLN A 423 -9.06 13.24 0.50
CA GLN A 423 -7.74 13.24 1.10
C GLN A 423 -6.77 12.23 0.47
N SER A 424 -5.52 12.60 0.51
CA SER A 424 -4.36 11.72 0.34
C SER A 424 -3.46 11.86 1.57
N PRO A 425 -2.40 11.05 1.74
CA PRO A 425 -1.49 11.21 2.87
C PRO A 425 -0.83 12.60 2.95
N THR A 426 -0.79 13.34 1.85
CA THR A 426 -0.11 14.63 1.75
C THR A 426 -1.04 15.82 1.57
N ARG A 427 -2.26 15.62 1.07
CA ARG A 427 -3.18 16.70 0.68
C ARG A 427 -4.58 16.45 1.20
N GLY A 428 -5.17 17.44 1.87
CA GLY A 428 -6.59 17.49 2.22
C GLY A 428 -7.31 18.46 1.28
N VAL A 429 -8.44 18.05 0.71
CA VAL A 429 -9.24 18.83 -0.24
C VAL A 429 -10.64 19.03 0.33
N ILE A 430 -11.13 20.27 0.27
CA ILE A 430 -12.39 20.72 0.84
C ILE A 430 -13.24 21.28 -0.32
N CYS A 431 -14.43 20.72 -0.53
CA CYS A 431 -15.23 20.96 -1.71
C CYS A 431 -16.54 21.66 -1.40
N GLY A 432 -16.88 22.71 -2.15
CA GLY A 432 -18.16 23.39 -2.10
C GLY A 432 -18.55 23.93 -0.72
N GLY A 433 -19.80 23.76 -0.34
CA GLY A 433 -20.38 24.22 0.92
C GLY A 433 -21.23 25.48 0.79
N GLN A 434 -21.66 26.05 1.91
CA GLN A 434 -22.46 27.28 1.96
C GLN A 434 -21.64 28.43 2.52
N ASN A 435 -21.62 29.56 1.81
CA ASN A 435 -20.99 30.80 2.28
C ASN A 435 -21.82 31.51 3.37
N THR A 436 -21.36 32.67 3.85
CA THR A 436 -21.99 33.44 4.92
C THR A 436 -23.42 33.89 4.60
N SER A 437 -23.78 34.00 3.33
CA SER A 437 -25.14 34.32 2.87
C SER A 437 -26.05 33.10 2.76
N GLY A 438 -25.56 31.89 3.05
CA GLY A 438 -26.32 30.64 2.86
C GLY A 438 -26.37 30.14 1.42
N THR A 439 -25.62 30.77 0.51
CA THR A 439 -25.56 30.36 -0.90
C THR A 439 -24.56 29.23 -1.04
N THR A 440 -24.96 28.16 -1.71
CA THR A 440 -24.07 27.05 -2.07
C THR A 440 -23.06 27.50 -3.12
N VAL A 441 -21.80 27.17 -2.94
CA VAL A 441 -20.66 27.58 -3.77
C VAL A 441 -20.02 26.36 -4.45
N ASN A 442 -19.23 26.59 -5.49
CA ASN A 442 -18.60 25.56 -6.29
C ASN A 442 -17.08 25.47 -6.11
N ASP A 443 -16.45 26.36 -5.37
CA ASP A 443 -15.00 26.38 -5.22
C ASP A 443 -14.47 25.17 -4.43
N ILE A 444 -13.33 24.68 -4.87
CA ILE A 444 -12.57 23.60 -4.22
C ILE A 444 -11.25 24.20 -3.71
N GLN A 445 -10.90 23.90 -2.48
CA GLN A 445 -9.66 24.33 -1.85
C GLN A 445 -8.88 23.14 -1.31
N TYR A 446 -7.57 23.28 -1.16
CA TYR A 446 -6.74 22.24 -0.56
C TYR A 446 -5.71 22.81 0.41
N VAL A 447 -5.26 21.92 1.31
CA VAL A 447 -4.16 22.15 2.24
C VAL A 447 -3.12 21.03 2.12
N THR A 448 -1.87 21.34 2.48
CA THR A 448 -0.81 20.34 2.64
C THR A 448 -0.88 19.80 4.07
N MET A 449 -1.17 18.49 4.25
CA MET A 449 -1.44 17.89 5.56
C MET A 449 -0.27 18.02 6.57
N ALA A 450 0.96 18.04 6.09
CA ALA A 450 2.15 18.03 6.94
C ALA A 450 2.57 19.42 7.46
N SER A 451 2.19 20.50 6.79
CA SER A 451 2.58 21.87 7.12
C SER A 451 1.37 22.76 7.38
N GLU A 452 1.39 23.48 8.49
CA GLU A 452 0.39 24.47 8.81
C GLU A 452 0.42 25.63 7.79
N GLY A 453 -0.75 26.18 7.51
CA GLY A 453 -0.93 27.30 6.59
C GLY A 453 -2.35 27.36 6.03
N ASP A 454 -2.63 28.46 5.34
CA ASP A 454 -3.92 28.70 4.71
C ASP A 454 -4.14 27.74 3.52
N SER A 455 -5.40 27.50 3.19
CA SER A 455 -5.77 26.73 2.00
C SER A 455 -5.37 27.47 0.71
N VAL A 456 -5.26 26.72 -0.36
CA VAL A 456 -4.96 27.21 -1.70
C VAL A 456 -6.08 26.77 -2.64
N ASP A 457 -6.40 27.60 -3.63
CA ASP A 457 -7.34 27.26 -4.67
C ASP A 457 -6.92 25.96 -5.39
N PHE A 458 -7.90 25.06 -5.54
CA PHE A 458 -7.72 23.81 -6.26
C PHE A 458 -8.39 23.85 -7.63
N GLY A 459 -9.54 24.55 -7.74
CA GLY A 459 -10.42 24.61 -8.89
C GLY A 459 -11.87 24.63 -8.49
N ASP A 460 -12.78 24.26 -9.39
CA ASP A 460 -14.22 24.38 -9.18
C ASP A 460 -14.96 23.05 -9.36
N LEU A 461 -16.04 22.87 -8.61
CA LEU A 461 -17.08 21.88 -8.91
C LEU A 461 -17.80 22.30 -10.20
N ILE A 462 -18.18 21.34 -11.04
CA ILE A 462 -19.00 21.56 -12.25
C ILE A 462 -20.36 22.16 -11.90
N GLU A 463 -20.86 21.89 -10.70
CA GLU A 463 -22.08 22.44 -10.12
C GLU A 463 -21.85 22.78 -8.65
N ALA A 464 -22.42 23.88 -8.18
CA ALA A 464 -22.36 24.23 -6.75
C ALA A 464 -23.01 23.12 -5.92
N ALA A 465 -22.37 22.76 -4.81
CA ALA A 465 -22.81 21.63 -4.00
C ALA A 465 -22.60 21.87 -2.49
N SER A 466 -23.54 21.38 -1.69
CA SER A 466 -23.51 21.49 -0.22
C SER A 466 -24.35 20.41 0.47
N ASN A 467 -24.41 20.50 1.80
CA ASN A 467 -25.25 19.68 2.66
C ASN A 467 -24.95 18.17 2.57
N ASN A 468 -23.67 17.81 2.55
CA ASN A 468 -23.25 16.49 2.94
C ASN A 468 -22.38 16.60 4.20
N ALA A 469 -22.81 15.93 5.23
CA ALA A 469 -22.15 15.98 6.52
C ALA A 469 -21.05 14.92 6.65
N GLY A 470 -20.06 15.27 7.39
CA GLY A 470 -19.23 14.41 8.22
C GLY A 470 -18.57 13.19 7.60
N GLY A 471 -17.57 13.38 6.78
CA GLY A 471 -16.71 12.32 6.32
C GLY A 471 -16.08 12.59 4.96
N SER A 472 -15.25 11.68 4.51
CA SER A 472 -14.56 11.81 3.24
C SER A 472 -14.47 10.48 2.51
N ALA A 473 -14.55 10.53 1.17
CA ALA A 473 -14.39 9.34 0.33
C ALA A 473 -13.26 9.54 -0.68
N SER A 474 -12.20 8.77 -0.56
CA SER A 474 -11.03 8.89 -1.45
C SER A 474 -10.16 7.63 -1.46
N SER A 475 -9.48 7.40 -2.60
CA SER A 475 -8.20 6.68 -2.63
C SER A 475 -7.06 7.69 -2.46
N SER A 476 -5.82 7.22 -2.41
CA SER A 476 -4.65 8.11 -2.34
C SER A 476 -4.49 9.04 -3.56
N THR A 477 -5.18 8.77 -4.66
CA THR A 477 -5.07 9.53 -5.92
C THR A 477 -6.36 10.20 -6.36
N ARG A 478 -7.51 9.63 -6.05
CA ARG A 478 -8.83 10.11 -6.51
C ARG A 478 -9.74 10.38 -5.33
N GLY A 479 -10.31 11.59 -5.28
CA GLY A 479 -11.37 11.97 -4.35
C GLY A 479 -12.74 11.83 -5.01
N ILE A 480 -13.73 11.31 -4.29
CA ILE A 480 -15.14 11.20 -4.70
C ILE A 480 -15.94 12.21 -3.92
N ILE A 481 -16.80 12.95 -4.62
CA ILE A 481 -17.64 14.01 -4.06
C ILE A 481 -19.09 13.65 -4.35
N PHE A 482 -19.88 13.50 -3.29
CA PHE A 482 -21.32 13.32 -3.37
C PHE A 482 -21.98 14.68 -3.19
N HIS A 483 -22.71 15.19 -4.20
CA HIS A 483 -23.08 16.62 -4.27
C HIS A 483 -24.13 17.05 -3.23
N GLY A 484 -25.16 16.26 -2.97
CA GLY A 484 -26.21 16.57 -1.99
C GLY A 484 -27.22 17.62 -2.45
N TYR A 485 -26.95 18.95 -2.31
CA TYR A 485 -27.86 20.03 -2.64
C TYR A 485 -27.18 21.11 -3.50
N ASP A 486 -27.84 21.58 -4.56
CA ASP A 486 -27.28 22.46 -5.61
C ASP A 486 -27.81 23.90 -5.62
N ASN A 487 -28.45 24.41 -4.58
CA ASN A 487 -29.23 25.65 -4.47
C ASN A 487 -30.68 25.57 -4.99
N SER A 488 -31.05 24.54 -5.71
CA SER A 488 -32.41 24.39 -6.27
C SER A 488 -33.08 23.09 -5.81
N ALA A 489 -32.32 22.00 -5.78
CA ALA A 489 -32.86 20.69 -5.50
C ALA A 489 -31.82 19.78 -4.82
N VAL A 490 -32.30 18.70 -4.23
CA VAL A 490 -31.48 17.57 -3.84
C VAL A 490 -31.08 16.78 -5.08
N THR A 491 -29.81 16.44 -5.21
CA THR A 491 -29.23 15.80 -6.40
C THR A 491 -28.64 14.43 -6.06
N ASN A 492 -28.52 13.57 -7.08
CA ASN A 492 -27.86 12.28 -6.98
C ASN A 492 -26.45 12.28 -7.63
N VAL A 493 -25.96 13.43 -8.07
CA VAL A 493 -24.70 13.56 -8.80
C VAL A 493 -23.51 13.15 -7.94
N ILE A 494 -22.65 12.35 -8.53
CA ILE A 494 -21.34 12.00 -8.00
C ILE A 494 -20.29 12.56 -8.95
N SER A 495 -19.28 13.22 -8.42
CA SER A 495 -18.13 13.68 -9.19
C SER A 495 -16.81 13.23 -8.56
N TYR A 496 -15.71 13.44 -9.27
CA TYR A 496 -14.39 13.10 -8.76
C TYR A 496 -13.32 14.12 -9.15
N ILE A 497 -12.28 14.14 -8.37
CA ILE A 497 -11.05 14.90 -8.62
C ILE A 497 -9.82 13.97 -8.60
N THR A 498 -8.75 14.38 -9.28
CA THR A 498 -7.41 13.81 -9.09
C THR A 498 -6.69 14.63 -8.02
N ILE A 499 -6.48 14.08 -6.82
CA ILE A 499 -6.02 14.85 -5.64
C ILE A 499 -4.67 15.52 -5.84
N ALA A 500 -3.77 14.92 -6.62
CA ALA A 500 -2.41 15.42 -6.84
C ALA A 500 -2.35 16.64 -7.78
N THR A 501 -3.33 16.82 -8.66
CA THR A 501 -3.36 17.90 -9.67
C THR A 501 -4.55 18.80 -9.47
N THR A 502 -4.31 20.12 -9.42
CA THR A 502 -5.38 21.13 -9.36
C THR A 502 -6.18 21.15 -10.65
N GLY A 503 -7.47 21.49 -10.55
CA GLY A 503 -8.41 21.58 -11.67
C GLY A 503 -9.82 21.28 -11.23
N SER A 504 -10.77 21.54 -12.11
CA SER A 504 -12.20 21.25 -11.85
C SER A 504 -12.48 19.75 -11.78
N ASN A 505 -13.52 19.39 -11.04
CA ASN A 505 -13.97 18.02 -10.96
C ASN A 505 -14.57 17.51 -12.28
N THR A 506 -14.76 16.20 -12.35
CA THR A 506 -15.35 15.52 -13.51
C THR A 506 -16.51 14.66 -13.03
N ASN A 507 -17.55 14.53 -13.86
CA ASN A 507 -18.67 13.63 -13.55
C ASN A 507 -18.17 12.20 -13.36
N PHE A 508 -18.67 11.55 -12.30
CA PHE A 508 -18.37 10.16 -11.98
C PHE A 508 -19.54 9.23 -12.30
N GLY A 509 -20.77 9.64 -11.98
CA GLY A 509 -21.99 8.88 -12.08
C GLY A 509 -23.04 9.41 -11.10
N ASP A 510 -24.01 8.59 -10.73
CA ASP A 510 -25.15 8.96 -9.87
C ASP A 510 -25.30 8.02 -8.68
N LEU A 511 -25.80 8.52 -7.54
CA LEU A 511 -26.34 7.71 -6.45
C LEU A 511 -27.59 6.94 -6.90
N THR A 512 -27.95 5.91 -6.16
CA THR A 512 -29.19 5.15 -6.43
C THR A 512 -30.45 6.02 -6.28
N GLU A 513 -30.40 7.04 -5.43
CA GLU A 513 -31.44 8.07 -5.29
C GLU A 513 -30.83 9.42 -4.88
N ALA A 514 -31.51 10.52 -5.20
CA ALA A 514 -31.11 11.87 -4.80
C ALA A 514 -31.25 12.05 -3.29
N ARG A 515 -30.15 12.38 -2.60
CA ARG A 515 -30.08 12.51 -1.14
C ARG A 515 -29.13 13.61 -0.71
N GLN A 516 -29.46 14.28 0.39
CA GLN A 516 -28.58 15.22 1.10
C GLN A 516 -28.38 14.79 2.55
N ASP A 517 -27.48 15.45 3.26
CA ASP A 517 -27.21 15.21 4.69
C ASP A 517 -26.72 13.76 4.99
N GLY A 518 -26.21 13.08 3.99
CA GLY A 518 -25.58 11.77 4.17
C GLY A 518 -24.14 11.89 4.67
N MET A 519 -23.58 10.78 5.06
CA MET A 519 -22.21 10.63 5.53
C MET A 519 -21.39 9.89 4.47
N SER A 520 -20.07 10.09 4.49
CA SER A 520 -19.19 9.37 3.56
C SER A 520 -17.97 8.76 4.26
N ALA A 521 -17.62 7.57 3.81
CA ALA A 521 -16.42 6.84 4.22
C ALA A 521 -15.85 6.08 3.01
N SER A 522 -14.63 5.61 3.11
CA SER A 522 -14.04 4.84 2.00
C SER A 522 -12.95 3.86 2.47
N SER A 523 -12.70 2.87 1.62
CA SER A 523 -11.39 2.23 1.52
C SER A 523 -10.61 2.85 0.36
N THR A 524 -9.41 2.35 0.10
CA THR A 524 -8.63 2.76 -1.09
C THR A 524 -9.29 2.37 -2.41
N THR A 525 -10.30 1.50 -2.41
CA THR A 525 -10.99 0.97 -3.61
C THR A 525 -12.46 1.33 -3.70
N ARG A 526 -13.16 1.49 -2.57
CA ARG A 526 -14.60 1.76 -2.51
C ARG A 526 -14.88 3.06 -1.77
N GLY A 527 -15.69 3.93 -2.36
CA GLY A 527 -16.32 5.09 -1.70
C GLY A 527 -17.75 4.76 -1.33
N MET A 528 -18.16 5.10 -0.13
CA MET A 528 -19.49 4.83 0.41
C MET A 528 -20.23 6.13 0.71
N PHE A 529 -21.54 6.14 0.48
CA PHE A 529 -22.46 7.18 0.91
C PHE A 529 -23.55 6.56 1.78
N ILE A 530 -23.64 7.03 3.02
CA ILE A 530 -24.36 6.37 4.10
C ILE A 530 -25.51 7.24 4.58
N GLY A 531 -26.74 6.71 4.58
CA GLY A 531 -27.94 7.39 5.04
C GLY A 531 -28.28 8.65 4.25
N GLY A 532 -28.70 9.69 4.93
CA GLY A 532 -29.17 10.95 4.35
C GLY A 532 -30.69 11.07 4.32
N ARG A 533 -31.19 12.03 3.53
CA ARG A 533 -32.63 12.25 3.41
C ARG A 533 -33.06 12.69 2.00
N THR A 534 -34.32 12.29 1.60
CA THR A 534 -34.97 12.62 0.33
C THR A 534 -36.50 12.42 0.35
N PRO A 535 -37.36 13.29 0.74
CA PRO A 535 -37.26 14.32 1.77
C PRO A 535 -37.16 13.73 3.19
N THR A 536 -37.52 12.46 3.37
CA THR A 536 -37.43 11.71 4.64
C THR A 536 -36.07 11.06 4.77
N ARG A 537 -35.66 10.78 6.01
CA ARG A 537 -34.42 10.05 6.30
C ARG A 537 -34.50 8.63 5.79
N VAL A 538 -33.36 8.12 5.34
CA VAL A 538 -33.22 6.76 4.83
C VAL A 538 -32.12 6.03 5.60
N ASN A 539 -32.08 4.70 5.46
CA ASN A 539 -31.01 3.84 6.00
C ASN A 539 -30.11 3.28 4.90
N THR A 540 -30.35 3.59 3.65
CA THR A 540 -29.63 3.07 2.48
C THR A 540 -28.14 3.44 2.53
N ILE A 541 -27.28 2.47 2.25
CA ILE A 541 -25.86 2.65 2.04
C ILE A 541 -25.55 2.36 0.58
N ASP A 542 -25.04 3.35 -0.15
CA ASP A 542 -24.56 3.19 -1.51
C ASP A 542 -23.04 3.09 -1.57
N TYR A 543 -22.51 2.45 -2.60
CA TYR A 543 -21.08 2.44 -2.85
C TYR A 543 -20.71 2.61 -4.32
N VAL A 544 -19.49 3.09 -4.56
CA VAL A 544 -18.85 3.17 -5.88
C VAL A 544 -17.46 2.56 -5.83
N ASN A 545 -16.99 2.04 -6.97
CA ASN A 545 -15.56 1.68 -7.14
C ASN A 545 -14.79 2.93 -7.53
N ILE A 546 -13.88 3.40 -6.66
CA ILE A 546 -13.16 4.68 -6.86
C ILE A 546 -12.36 4.72 -8.18
N SER A 547 -11.82 3.59 -8.62
CA SER A 547 -10.97 3.52 -9.81
C SER A 547 -11.71 3.63 -11.15
N SER A 548 -13.01 3.34 -11.19
CA SER A 548 -13.82 3.33 -12.41
C SER A 548 -15.08 4.17 -12.26
N THR A 549 -15.34 5.06 -13.21
CA THR A 549 -16.59 5.86 -13.25
C THR A 549 -17.81 4.97 -13.50
N GLY A 550 -18.93 5.35 -12.91
CA GLY A 550 -20.21 4.64 -13.04
C GLY A 550 -21.13 4.97 -11.86
N ASN A 551 -22.38 4.58 -11.98
CA ASN A 551 -23.37 4.82 -10.94
C ASN A 551 -23.09 3.99 -9.69
N ALA A 552 -23.52 4.50 -8.56
CA ALA A 552 -23.47 3.80 -7.29
C ALA A 552 -24.37 2.55 -7.32
N GLN A 553 -24.01 1.60 -6.49
CA GLN A 553 -24.75 0.37 -6.25
C GLN A 553 -25.14 0.30 -4.79
N ASP A 554 -26.24 -0.39 -4.52
CA ASP A 554 -26.66 -0.71 -3.17
C ASP A 554 -25.61 -1.57 -2.47
N PHE A 555 -25.21 -1.15 -1.27
CA PHE A 555 -24.27 -1.86 -0.41
C PHE A 555 -25.01 -2.65 0.66
N GLY A 556 -26.10 -2.10 1.20
CA GLY A 556 -26.89 -2.58 2.31
C GLY A 556 -27.51 -1.42 3.08
N ASP A 557 -27.92 -1.66 4.31
CA ASP A 557 -28.65 -0.70 5.14
C ASP A 557 -27.96 -0.44 6.49
N MET A 558 -28.13 0.79 7.00
CA MET A 558 -27.93 1.12 8.41
C MET A 558 -28.96 0.36 9.27
N THR A 559 -28.69 0.19 10.57
CA THR A 559 -29.62 -0.47 11.50
C THR A 559 -30.86 0.38 11.77
N GLY A 560 -30.85 1.68 11.43
CA GLY A 560 -31.97 2.60 11.53
C GLY A 560 -31.84 3.78 10.57
N LEU A 561 -32.89 4.59 10.47
CA LEU A 561 -32.88 5.80 9.65
C LEU A 561 -31.92 6.83 10.22
N GLY A 562 -31.08 7.46 9.37
CA GLY A 562 -30.11 8.44 9.84
C GLY A 562 -29.75 9.49 8.79
N ALA A 563 -29.44 10.70 9.29
CA ALA A 563 -28.92 11.81 8.49
C ALA A 563 -28.11 12.75 9.39
N GLN A 564 -27.20 13.53 8.81
CA GLN A 564 -26.39 14.49 9.55
C GLN A 564 -25.52 13.83 10.65
N GLY A 565 -25.12 12.59 10.46
CA GLY A 565 -24.11 11.94 11.29
C GLY A 565 -22.69 12.26 10.82
N ALA A 566 -21.74 11.57 11.36
CA ALA A 566 -20.34 11.56 10.92
C ALA A 566 -19.95 10.16 10.49
N ALA A 567 -18.99 10.05 9.58
CA ALA A 567 -18.39 8.75 9.23
C ALA A 567 -16.87 8.85 9.07
N CYS A 568 -16.21 7.75 9.30
CA CYS A 568 -14.76 7.59 9.14
C CYS A 568 -14.42 6.12 8.83
N SER A 569 -13.20 5.86 8.43
CA SER A 569 -12.75 4.48 8.17
C SER A 569 -11.27 4.28 8.47
N ASP A 570 -10.88 3.07 8.79
CA ASP A 570 -9.49 2.66 9.01
C ASP A 570 -8.67 2.43 7.73
N SER A 571 -9.24 2.73 6.56
CA SER A 571 -8.69 2.34 5.26
C SER A 571 -8.86 3.35 4.14
N HIS A 572 -9.19 4.60 4.46
CA HIS A 572 -9.37 5.66 3.47
C HIS A 572 -8.06 6.10 2.79
N GLY A 573 -8.15 6.82 1.67
CA GLY A 573 -7.01 7.23 0.85
C GLY A 573 -6.01 8.19 1.51
N GLY A 574 -6.31 8.74 2.68
CA GLY A 574 -5.40 9.58 3.45
C GLY A 574 -4.39 8.81 4.32
N LEU A 575 -4.52 7.48 4.41
CA LEU A 575 -3.74 6.62 5.30
C LEU A 575 -2.56 5.95 4.62
#